data_bb66ea43c8e8f6ed724cd46ba589295a
#
_entry.id   bb66ea43c8e8f6ed724cd46ba589295a
#
_cell.length_a   1.000
_cell.length_b   1.000
_cell.length_c   1.000
_cell.angle_alpha   90.00
_cell.angle_beta   90.00
_cell.angle_gamma   90.00
#
_symmetry.space_group_name_H-M   'P 1'
#
loop_
_entity.id
_entity.type
_entity.pdbx_description
1 polymer ?
#
loop_
_entity_poly.entity_id
_entity_poly.type
_entity_poly.pdbx_seq_one_letter_code
_entity_poly.pdbx_strand_id
1 'polypeptide(L)'
;MVSKLLSSLEVRLEGQASKRGLIPRMPGGERLLADTAAWLTAEYPEEVRSSRQRTLPSGDAELHVDLHPAAPDLFLTASDSGVVRVHGETVQGGPGYHRFVGRVLERIGRELSIDWDAASAGVAFAERPEVEQAYLAWLGPTLNQVRIARQRLSAGFQIGTPPGTRYAFEGAIATVLGPRDDTWLESAVADPRVAIEVTPWWSDATDSQYLLNRALALMWLQVRWRKPAVDGEAELLEEVHRLLSKAYPIEPDLPYPWHAWAEVVAYSGIEDGMARQVNARNLLEAPVAPVGYRRDPVTISHEGWALEIPGEYAERRTDEEWWGGGAGRSITLAATDTGDMSAQAFLAQVGGDLGREALTHQEGPVVGRARITSDESSGVAVGVLDGFSAVNGSGAAIRITFDDPEDWQWALDLWRSLAPG
;
A
#
# COMPACT_ATOMS: atom_id res chain seq x y z
N MET A 1 -10.66 22.21 -19.09
CA MET A 1 -9.44 21.89 -18.32
C MET A 1 -9.78 21.02 -17.10
N VAL A 2 -10.78 21.38 -16.29
CA VAL A 2 -11.25 20.62 -15.10
C VAL A 2 -11.62 19.17 -15.44
N SER A 3 -12.40 18.93 -16.51
CA SER A 3 -12.81 17.58 -16.95
C SER A 3 -11.64 16.63 -17.27
N LYS A 4 -10.49 17.15 -17.71
CA LYS A 4 -9.32 16.34 -18.07
C LYS A 4 -8.47 15.96 -16.84
N LEU A 5 -8.52 16.77 -15.78
CA LEU A 5 -7.83 16.52 -14.51
C LEU A 5 -8.64 15.57 -13.62
N LEU A 6 -9.98 15.66 -13.63
CA LEU A 6 -10.85 14.73 -12.91
C LEU A 6 -10.78 13.30 -13.45
N SER A 7 -10.36 13.09 -14.70
CA SER A 7 -10.25 11.75 -15.28
C SER A 7 -9.24 10.81 -14.58
N SER A 8 -8.35 11.35 -13.76
CA SER A 8 -7.37 10.56 -12.96
C SER A 8 -7.76 10.42 -11.48
N LEU A 9 -8.74 11.18 -10.96
CA LEU A 9 -9.02 11.35 -9.53
C LEU A 9 -7.74 11.58 -8.72
N GLU A 10 -6.89 12.45 -9.23
CA GLU A 10 -5.67 12.87 -8.59
C GLU A 10 -5.89 14.24 -7.96
N VAL A 11 -5.48 14.40 -6.71
CA VAL A 11 -5.46 15.68 -6.02
C VAL A 11 -4.10 16.33 -6.25
N ARG A 12 -4.07 17.46 -6.93
CA ARG A 12 -2.91 18.34 -7.05
C ARG A 12 -3.35 19.74 -6.67
N LEU A 13 -2.84 20.21 -5.55
CA LEU A 13 -3.25 21.50 -4.98
C LEU A 13 -2.01 22.33 -4.65
N GLU A 14 -2.03 23.60 -4.98
CA GLU A 14 -1.00 24.55 -4.56
C GLU A 14 -1.67 25.69 -3.80
N GLY A 15 -0.98 26.19 -2.78
CA GLY A 15 -1.47 27.30 -1.96
C GLY A 15 -0.36 28.08 -1.29
N GLN A 16 -0.74 29.21 -0.71
CA GLN A 16 0.16 30.10 -0.01
C GLN A 16 -0.28 30.25 1.45
N ALA A 17 0.61 29.88 2.37
CA ALA A 17 0.36 30.11 3.80
C ALA A 17 0.45 31.60 4.11
N SER A 18 -0.44 32.06 4.98
CA SER A 18 -0.45 33.45 5.45
C SER A 18 0.50 33.69 6.60
N LYS A 19 1.01 34.91 6.73
CA LYS A 19 1.82 35.34 7.88
C LYS A 19 1.03 35.31 9.17
N ARG A 20 1.64 34.81 10.26
CA ARG A 20 1.00 34.64 11.56
C ARG A 20 1.73 35.37 12.69
N GLY A 21 1.01 35.63 13.77
CA GLY A 21 1.51 36.19 15.03
C GLY A 21 1.46 37.72 15.13
N LEU A 22 1.79 38.23 16.33
CA LEU A 22 1.83 39.71 16.61
C LEU A 22 2.84 40.47 15.75
N ILE A 23 3.94 39.82 15.39
CA ILE A 23 4.85 40.25 14.34
C ILE A 23 4.66 39.25 13.19
N PRO A 24 4.02 39.68 12.09
CA PRO A 24 3.67 38.77 11.01
C PRO A 24 4.92 38.12 10.40
N ARG A 25 5.10 36.82 10.65
CA ARG A 25 6.17 35.99 10.06
C ARG A 25 5.56 34.78 9.34
N MET A 26 6.19 34.36 8.26
CA MET A 26 5.89 33.09 7.64
C MET A 26 6.27 31.97 8.61
N PRO A 27 5.40 30.98 8.85
CA PRO A 27 5.84 29.75 9.49
C PRO A 27 6.86 29.06 8.57
N GLY A 28 7.98 28.56 9.13
CA GLY A 28 8.87 27.66 8.37
C GLY A 28 8.12 26.41 7.91
N GLY A 29 8.54 25.86 6.78
CA GLY A 29 7.87 24.69 6.16
C GLY A 29 7.74 23.50 7.11
N GLU A 30 8.80 23.18 7.85
CA GLU A 30 8.78 22.11 8.86
C GLU A 30 7.71 22.30 9.94
N ARG A 31 7.63 23.52 10.48
CA ARG A 31 6.65 23.83 11.54
C ARG A 31 5.23 23.79 10.99
N LEU A 32 5.01 24.31 9.80
CA LEU A 32 3.69 24.29 9.17
C LEU A 32 3.18 22.86 8.99
N LEU A 33 4.04 21.95 8.53
CA LEU A 33 3.66 20.54 8.34
C LEU A 33 3.53 19.79 9.67
N ALA A 34 4.33 20.12 10.69
CA ALA A 34 4.15 19.57 12.03
C ALA A 34 2.81 19.98 12.64
N ASP A 35 2.43 21.28 12.52
CA ASP A 35 1.12 21.78 12.94
C ASP A 35 -0.02 21.11 12.16
N THR A 36 0.18 20.83 10.85
CA THR A 36 -0.77 20.10 10.00
C THR A 36 -0.95 18.67 10.47
N ALA A 37 0.14 17.95 10.72
CA ALA A 37 0.09 16.56 11.20
C ALA A 37 -0.61 16.44 12.55
N ALA A 38 -0.29 17.33 13.49
CA ALA A 38 -0.92 17.37 14.81
C ALA A 38 -2.42 17.65 14.71
N TRP A 39 -2.81 18.61 13.87
CA TRP A 39 -4.21 18.95 13.63
C TRP A 39 -4.96 17.79 12.97
N LEU A 40 -4.39 17.14 11.94
CA LEU A 40 -5.00 15.99 11.29
C LEU A 40 -5.25 14.85 12.27
N THR A 41 -4.26 14.50 13.09
CA THR A 41 -4.40 13.44 14.10
C THR A 41 -5.46 13.75 15.15
N ALA A 42 -5.61 15.03 15.52
CA ALA A 42 -6.62 15.45 16.50
C ALA A 42 -8.05 15.46 15.91
N GLU A 43 -8.22 15.91 14.66
CA GLU A 43 -9.53 16.07 14.02
C GLU A 43 -10.04 14.81 13.35
N TYR A 44 -9.15 13.93 12.91
CA TYR A 44 -9.46 12.70 12.18
C TYR A 44 -8.75 11.48 12.78
N PRO A 45 -8.90 11.23 14.09
CA PRO A 45 -8.19 10.14 14.79
C PRO A 45 -8.56 8.75 14.26
N GLU A 46 -9.70 8.61 13.58
CA GLU A 46 -10.17 7.35 13.01
C GLU A 46 -9.62 7.10 11.60
N GLU A 47 -9.38 8.17 10.84
CA GLU A 47 -8.96 8.10 9.44
C GLU A 47 -7.45 8.20 9.29
N VAL A 48 -6.75 8.98 10.12
CA VAL A 48 -5.29 9.11 10.09
C VAL A 48 -4.65 7.87 10.70
N ARG A 49 -4.14 6.98 9.85
CA ARG A 49 -3.47 5.74 10.26
C ARG A 49 -2.02 5.97 10.66
N SER A 50 -1.33 6.81 9.91
CA SER A 50 0.03 7.25 10.21
C SER A 50 0.34 8.58 9.56
N SER A 51 1.32 9.29 10.12
CA SER A 51 1.92 10.45 9.47
C SER A 51 3.44 10.45 9.68
N ARG A 52 4.19 10.81 8.64
CA ARG A 52 5.66 10.87 8.67
C ARG A 52 6.13 12.14 8.01
N GLN A 53 7.03 12.86 8.67
CA GLN A 53 7.62 14.08 8.14
C GLN A 53 9.11 13.85 7.83
N ARG A 54 9.57 14.44 6.72
CA ARG A 54 11.00 14.47 6.34
C ARG A 54 11.37 15.79 5.70
N THR A 55 12.67 16.03 5.57
CA THR A 55 13.21 17.17 4.82
C THR A 55 13.73 16.66 3.48
N LEU A 56 13.30 17.29 2.39
CA LEU A 56 13.74 16.96 1.04
C LEU A 56 15.16 17.52 0.77
N PRO A 57 15.89 17.00 -0.23
CA PRO A 57 17.19 17.57 -0.65
C PRO A 57 17.11 19.04 -1.10
N SER A 58 15.94 19.52 -1.52
CA SER A 58 15.68 20.94 -1.84
C SER A 58 15.67 21.86 -0.59
N GLY A 59 15.58 21.29 0.62
CA GLY A 59 15.35 21.99 1.88
C GLY A 59 13.88 22.19 2.22
N ASP A 60 12.94 21.81 1.35
CA ASP A 60 11.51 21.84 1.65
C ASP A 60 11.15 20.71 2.62
N ALA A 61 10.17 20.94 3.48
CA ALA A 61 9.60 19.90 4.32
C ALA A 61 8.55 19.09 3.53
N GLU A 62 8.45 17.80 3.80
CA GLU A 62 7.43 16.91 3.24
C GLU A 62 6.74 16.12 4.36
N LEU A 63 5.43 16.01 4.29
CA LEU A 63 4.58 15.22 5.18
C LEU A 63 3.84 14.17 4.37
N HIS A 64 3.99 12.92 4.74
CA HIS A 64 3.21 11.77 4.23
C HIS A 64 2.08 11.48 5.20
N VAL A 65 0.86 11.30 4.72
CA VAL A 65 -0.31 10.98 5.56
C VAL A 65 -1.04 9.79 4.96
N ASP A 66 -1.07 8.67 5.70
CA ASP A 66 -1.88 7.51 5.38
C ASP A 66 -3.30 7.72 5.93
N LEU A 67 -4.28 7.85 5.05
CA LEU A 67 -5.68 8.09 5.38
C LEU A 67 -6.59 6.89 5.12
N HIS A 68 -6.19 5.96 4.22
CA HIS A 68 -7.05 4.85 3.83
C HIS A 68 -6.24 3.63 3.35
N PRO A 69 -6.54 2.41 3.85
CA PRO A 69 -5.75 1.21 3.56
C PRO A 69 -5.68 0.82 2.07
N ALA A 70 -6.60 1.31 1.24
CA ALA A 70 -6.65 1.04 -0.19
C ALA A 70 -5.98 2.12 -1.05
N ALA A 71 -5.63 3.29 -0.50
CA ALA A 71 -5.06 4.41 -1.24
C ALA A 71 -3.59 4.63 -0.86
N PRO A 72 -2.78 5.18 -1.77
CA PRO A 72 -1.45 5.70 -1.43
C PRO A 72 -1.52 6.85 -0.43
N ASP A 73 -0.39 7.13 0.23
CA ASP A 73 -0.26 8.28 1.11
C ASP A 73 -0.60 9.60 0.37
N LEU A 74 -1.16 10.54 1.12
CA LEU A 74 -1.28 11.93 0.70
C LEU A 74 0.03 12.65 1.05
N PHE A 75 0.62 13.33 0.08
CA PHE A 75 1.88 14.06 0.23
C PHE A 75 1.60 15.56 0.32
N LEU A 76 2.13 16.21 1.36
CA LEU A 76 2.13 17.66 1.49
C LEU A 76 3.57 18.14 1.55
N THR A 77 3.95 19.11 0.71
CA THR A 77 5.25 19.76 0.79
C THR A 77 5.08 21.22 1.17
N ALA A 78 5.99 21.76 1.97
CA ALA A 78 5.98 23.16 2.36
C ALA A 78 7.38 23.75 2.33
N SER A 79 7.52 24.91 1.67
CA SER A 79 8.75 25.69 1.66
C SER A 79 8.76 26.75 2.78
N ASP A 80 9.94 27.25 3.12
CA ASP A 80 10.10 28.38 4.06
C ASP A 80 9.50 29.69 3.52
N SER A 81 9.26 29.81 2.21
CA SER A 81 8.51 30.91 1.62
C SER A 81 7.00 30.80 1.83
N GLY A 82 6.53 29.70 2.40
CA GLY A 82 5.11 29.44 2.69
C GLY A 82 4.32 28.84 1.52
N VAL A 83 4.97 28.45 0.44
CA VAL A 83 4.30 27.69 -0.63
C VAL A 83 4.03 26.29 -0.14
N VAL A 84 2.76 25.85 -0.24
CA VAL A 84 2.30 24.51 0.13
C VAL A 84 1.81 23.80 -1.12
N ARG A 85 2.26 22.57 -1.34
CA ARG A 85 1.76 21.72 -2.41
C ARG A 85 1.23 20.41 -1.84
N VAL A 86 0.15 19.95 -2.43
CA VAL A 86 -0.45 18.66 -2.09
C VAL A 86 -0.52 17.81 -3.35
N HIS A 87 -0.16 16.55 -3.18
CA HIS A 87 -0.28 15.53 -4.21
C HIS A 87 -0.83 14.23 -3.60
N GLY A 88 -1.81 13.60 -4.27
CA GLY A 88 -2.33 12.30 -3.84
C GLY A 88 -3.24 11.66 -4.89
N GLU A 89 -3.11 10.36 -5.05
CA GLU A 89 -4.01 9.55 -5.85
C GLU A 89 -5.15 9.06 -4.98
N THR A 90 -6.38 9.28 -5.41
CA THR A 90 -7.58 8.94 -4.64
C THR A 90 -8.45 7.88 -5.31
N VAL A 91 -8.08 7.47 -6.52
CA VAL A 91 -8.87 6.55 -7.33
C VAL A 91 -9.08 5.18 -6.67
N GLN A 92 -8.06 4.67 -5.97
CA GLN A 92 -8.13 3.37 -5.29
C GLN A 92 -9.12 3.38 -4.11
N GLY A 93 -9.24 4.51 -3.42
CA GLY A 93 -10.20 4.70 -2.34
C GLY A 93 -11.64 4.92 -2.82
N GLY A 94 -11.82 5.40 -4.04
CA GLY A 94 -13.12 5.68 -4.65
C GLY A 94 -13.58 7.12 -4.52
N PRO A 95 -14.78 7.46 -5.08
CA PRO A 95 -15.32 8.81 -5.11
C PRO A 95 -15.50 9.45 -3.73
N GLY A 96 -15.97 8.67 -2.76
CA GLY A 96 -16.15 9.13 -1.38
C GLY A 96 -14.85 9.53 -0.72
N TYR A 97 -13.78 8.75 -0.97
CA TYR A 97 -12.44 9.06 -0.48
C TYR A 97 -11.90 10.37 -1.10
N HIS A 98 -12.05 10.56 -2.41
CA HIS A 98 -11.65 11.81 -3.05
C HIS A 98 -12.30 13.02 -2.40
N ARG A 99 -13.61 12.96 -2.18
CA ARG A 99 -14.37 14.02 -1.51
C ARG A 99 -13.98 14.21 -0.05
N PHE A 100 -13.68 13.12 0.64
CA PHE A 100 -13.17 13.20 2.01
C PHE A 100 -11.85 13.97 2.04
N VAL A 101 -10.88 13.61 1.18
CA VAL A 101 -9.60 14.32 1.06
C VAL A 101 -9.82 15.80 0.72
N GLY A 102 -10.72 16.12 -0.22
CA GLY A 102 -11.08 17.50 -0.55
C GLY A 102 -11.56 18.29 0.66
N ARG A 103 -12.50 17.75 1.45
CA ARG A 103 -12.96 18.38 2.70
C ARG A 103 -11.87 18.57 3.74
N VAL A 104 -10.98 17.58 3.89
CA VAL A 104 -9.83 17.68 4.79
C VAL A 104 -8.93 18.83 4.37
N LEU A 105 -8.59 18.94 3.08
CA LEU A 105 -7.73 20.00 2.55
C LEU A 105 -8.38 21.38 2.65
N GLU A 106 -9.70 21.48 2.40
CA GLU A 106 -10.44 22.73 2.60
C GLU A 106 -10.38 23.18 4.07
N ARG A 107 -10.50 22.25 5.02
CA ARG A 107 -10.37 22.54 6.46
C ARG A 107 -8.93 22.92 6.83
N ILE A 108 -7.93 22.21 6.32
CA ILE A 108 -6.51 22.57 6.47
C ILE A 108 -6.30 24.04 6.03
N GLY A 109 -6.82 24.41 4.86
CA GLY A 109 -6.72 25.79 4.35
C GLY A 109 -7.27 26.81 5.35
N ARG A 110 -8.44 26.57 5.91
CA ARG A 110 -9.05 27.46 6.92
C ARG A 110 -8.29 27.52 8.23
N GLU A 111 -7.99 26.37 8.81
CA GLU A 111 -7.38 26.27 10.15
C GLU A 111 -5.91 26.77 10.13
N LEU A 112 -5.20 26.43 9.07
CA LEU A 112 -3.79 26.79 8.94
C LEU A 112 -3.55 28.06 8.12
N SER A 113 -4.63 28.74 7.69
CA SER A 113 -4.59 29.97 6.90
C SER A 113 -3.75 29.82 5.62
N ILE A 114 -4.08 28.76 4.86
CA ILE A 114 -3.51 28.51 3.53
C ILE A 114 -4.54 28.91 2.50
N ASP A 115 -4.19 29.85 1.62
CA ASP A 115 -5.02 30.25 0.48
C ASP A 115 -4.70 29.33 -0.70
N TRP A 116 -5.63 28.45 -1.05
CA TRP A 116 -5.47 27.53 -2.16
C TRP A 116 -5.69 28.23 -3.50
N ASP A 117 -4.85 27.91 -4.48
CA ASP A 117 -5.03 28.43 -5.85
C ASP A 117 -6.33 27.94 -6.47
N ALA A 118 -7.14 28.85 -6.96
CA ALA A 118 -8.48 28.57 -7.46
C ALA A 118 -8.49 27.63 -8.68
N ALA A 119 -7.41 27.62 -9.49
CA ALA A 119 -7.34 26.75 -10.68
C ALA A 119 -7.11 25.28 -10.28
N SER A 120 -6.31 25.01 -9.24
CA SER A 120 -6.08 23.69 -8.70
C SER A 120 -7.20 23.23 -7.75
N ALA A 121 -7.79 24.15 -7.01
CA ALA A 121 -8.87 23.91 -6.05
C ALA A 121 -10.12 23.28 -6.69
N GLY A 122 -10.46 23.65 -7.92
CA GLY A 122 -11.66 23.16 -8.61
C GLY A 122 -11.69 21.65 -8.86
N VAL A 123 -10.54 20.98 -8.89
CA VAL A 123 -10.47 19.51 -9.01
C VAL A 123 -10.58 18.86 -7.64
N ALA A 124 -9.80 19.34 -6.68
CA ALA A 124 -9.77 18.77 -5.32
C ALA A 124 -11.11 18.93 -4.59
N PHE A 125 -11.87 19.98 -4.89
CA PHE A 125 -13.14 20.33 -4.25
C PHE A 125 -14.37 20.13 -5.16
N ALA A 126 -14.22 19.24 -6.16
CA ALA A 126 -15.32 18.94 -7.09
C ALA A 126 -16.54 18.35 -6.38
N GLU A 127 -17.73 18.65 -6.89
CA GLU A 127 -18.98 18.15 -6.34
C GLU A 127 -19.16 16.65 -6.60
N ARG A 128 -19.95 16.00 -5.76
CA ARG A 128 -20.17 14.55 -5.79
C ARG A 128 -20.52 13.99 -7.18
N PRO A 129 -21.48 14.54 -7.93
CA PRO A 129 -21.83 14.00 -9.24
C PRO A 129 -20.69 14.04 -10.25
N GLU A 130 -19.86 15.08 -10.18
CA GLU A 130 -18.68 15.25 -11.06
C GLU A 130 -17.60 14.22 -10.74
N VAL A 131 -17.35 13.98 -9.45
CA VAL A 131 -16.37 12.99 -8.98
C VAL A 131 -16.83 11.56 -9.32
N GLU A 132 -18.09 11.22 -9.08
CA GLU A 132 -18.65 9.91 -9.45
C GLU A 132 -18.58 9.67 -10.97
N GLN A 133 -18.91 10.67 -11.78
CA GLN A 133 -18.82 10.58 -13.23
C GLN A 133 -17.36 10.38 -13.69
N ALA A 134 -16.42 11.11 -13.11
CA ALA A 134 -15.00 10.98 -13.44
C ALA A 134 -14.46 9.59 -13.05
N TYR A 135 -14.88 9.06 -11.90
CA TYR A 135 -14.51 7.71 -11.46
C TYR A 135 -15.02 6.64 -12.43
N LEU A 136 -16.28 6.68 -12.81
CA LEU A 136 -16.85 5.74 -13.77
C LEU A 136 -16.20 5.85 -15.15
N ALA A 137 -15.82 7.07 -15.57
CA ALA A 137 -15.10 7.30 -16.82
C ALA A 137 -13.68 6.73 -16.82
N TRP A 138 -13.01 6.68 -15.65
CA TRP A 138 -11.74 5.99 -15.47
C TRP A 138 -11.92 4.46 -15.39
N LEU A 139 -12.93 4.02 -14.64
CA LEU A 139 -13.15 2.60 -14.33
C LEU A 139 -13.51 1.79 -15.58
N GLY A 140 -14.39 2.29 -16.43
CA GLY A 140 -14.84 1.59 -17.64
C GLY A 140 -13.69 1.16 -18.56
N PRO A 141 -12.80 2.06 -19.02
CA PRO A 141 -11.60 1.70 -19.78
C PRO A 141 -10.68 0.74 -19.04
N THR A 142 -10.51 0.89 -17.72
CA THR A 142 -9.65 0.01 -16.89
C THR A 142 -10.19 -1.41 -16.88
N LEU A 143 -11.47 -1.61 -16.63
CA LEU A 143 -12.14 -2.92 -16.69
C LEU A 143 -11.98 -3.57 -18.07
N ASN A 144 -12.17 -2.81 -19.13
CA ASN A 144 -12.01 -3.32 -20.50
C ASN A 144 -10.55 -3.71 -20.80
N GLN A 145 -9.57 -2.97 -20.31
CA GLN A 145 -8.14 -3.33 -20.44
C GLN A 145 -7.84 -4.64 -19.71
N VAL A 146 -8.33 -4.81 -18.48
CA VAL A 146 -8.18 -6.07 -17.71
C VAL A 146 -8.81 -7.23 -18.47
N ARG A 147 -10.02 -7.08 -19.02
CA ARG A 147 -10.70 -8.10 -19.82
C ARG A 147 -9.84 -8.52 -21.04
N ILE A 148 -9.31 -7.56 -21.78
CA ILE A 148 -8.46 -7.83 -22.95
C ILE A 148 -7.16 -8.54 -22.55
N ALA A 149 -6.54 -8.10 -21.47
CA ALA A 149 -5.29 -8.68 -20.98
C ALA A 149 -5.49 -10.13 -20.48
N ARG A 150 -6.58 -10.43 -19.76
CA ARG A 150 -6.92 -11.80 -19.31
C ARG A 150 -7.12 -12.79 -20.46
N GLN A 151 -7.59 -12.34 -21.60
CA GLN A 151 -7.72 -13.20 -22.80
C GLN A 151 -6.37 -13.62 -23.38
N ARG A 152 -5.27 -12.92 -23.04
CA ARG A 152 -3.94 -13.11 -23.60
C ARG A 152 -2.91 -13.65 -22.62
N LEU A 153 -3.12 -13.43 -21.36
CA LEU A 153 -2.17 -13.70 -20.28
C LEU A 153 -2.83 -14.56 -19.21
N SER A 154 -2.11 -15.57 -18.73
CA SER A 154 -2.53 -16.40 -17.59
C SER A 154 -2.18 -15.77 -16.22
N ALA A 155 -1.67 -14.53 -16.22
CA ALA A 155 -1.26 -13.84 -14.99
C ALA A 155 -2.46 -13.41 -14.14
N GLY A 156 -2.25 -13.27 -12.83
CA GLY A 156 -3.21 -12.64 -11.93
C GLY A 156 -3.40 -11.15 -12.26
N PHE A 157 -4.64 -10.67 -12.19
CA PHE A 157 -4.99 -9.27 -12.42
C PHE A 157 -5.55 -8.66 -11.16
N GLN A 158 -5.36 -7.34 -11.02
CA GLN A 158 -5.88 -6.59 -9.88
C GLN A 158 -6.46 -5.25 -10.31
N ILE A 159 -7.48 -4.78 -9.60
CA ILE A 159 -8.17 -3.51 -9.87
C ILE A 159 -8.34 -2.74 -8.56
N GLY A 160 -7.87 -1.49 -8.53
CA GLY A 160 -8.06 -0.59 -7.39
C GLY A 160 -7.24 -0.96 -6.13
N THR A 161 -6.32 -1.92 -6.22
CA THR A 161 -5.43 -2.25 -5.10
C THR A 161 -4.26 -1.26 -5.02
N PRO A 162 -3.67 -1.06 -3.82
CA PRO A 162 -2.51 -0.19 -3.67
C PRO A 162 -1.33 -0.64 -4.56
N PRO A 163 -0.51 0.28 -5.06
CA PRO A 163 0.69 -0.05 -5.81
C PRO A 163 1.74 -0.74 -4.92
N GLY A 164 2.69 -1.41 -5.56
CA GLY A 164 3.84 -2.02 -4.88
C GLY A 164 3.63 -3.44 -4.35
N THR A 165 2.39 -3.97 -4.38
CA THR A 165 2.11 -5.38 -4.10
C THR A 165 1.16 -5.94 -5.14
N ARG A 166 1.51 -7.08 -5.73
CA ARG A 166 0.63 -7.85 -6.62
C ARG A 166 0.18 -9.11 -5.89
N TYR A 167 -1.11 -9.33 -5.92
CA TYR A 167 -1.75 -10.48 -5.31
C TYR A 167 -1.99 -11.53 -6.39
N ALA A 168 -1.33 -12.69 -6.27
CA ALA A 168 -1.56 -13.83 -7.15
C ALA A 168 -2.85 -14.53 -6.72
N PHE A 169 -3.90 -14.42 -7.52
CA PHE A 169 -5.14 -15.15 -7.29
C PHE A 169 -5.50 -15.88 -8.59
N GLU A 170 -5.32 -17.19 -8.61
CA GLU A 170 -5.54 -17.99 -9.82
C GLU A 170 -7.01 -17.95 -10.22
N GLY A 171 -7.28 -17.65 -11.49
CA GLY A 171 -8.63 -17.65 -12.06
C GLY A 171 -9.51 -16.47 -11.66
N ALA A 172 -9.04 -15.53 -10.82
CA ALA A 172 -9.83 -14.38 -10.37
C ALA A 172 -9.10 -13.05 -10.54
N ILE A 173 -9.82 -11.96 -10.33
CA ILE A 173 -9.31 -10.59 -10.31
C ILE A 173 -9.30 -10.12 -8.87
N ALA A 174 -8.13 -9.75 -8.37
CA ALA A 174 -8.01 -9.18 -7.04
C ALA A 174 -8.60 -7.76 -7.01
N THR A 175 -9.51 -7.51 -6.07
CA THR A 175 -10.02 -6.18 -5.77
C THR A 175 -9.82 -5.84 -4.30
N VAL A 176 -9.99 -4.59 -3.92
CA VAL A 176 -9.84 -4.16 -2.52
C VAL A 176 -10.76 -4.92 -1.56
N LEU A 177 -11.93 -5.33 -2.02
CA LEU A 177 -12.95 -6.02 -1.21
C LEU A 177 -13.08 -7.51 -1.55
N GLY A 178 -12.01 -8.12 -2.06
CA GLY A 178 -11.93 -9.54 -2.34
C GLY A 178 -11.94 -9.90 -3.83
N PRO A 179 -11.73 -11.17 -4.16
CA PRO A 179 -11.61 -11.62 -5.54
C PRO A 179 -12.96 -11.59 -6.28
N ARG A 180 -12.87 -11.36 -7.60
CA ARG A 180 -14.01 -11.40 -8.52
C ARG A 180 -13.71 -12.31 -9.70
N ASP A 181 -14.74 -12.97 -10.23
CA ASP A 181 -14.64 -13.88 -11.36
C ASP A 181 -14.82 -13.17 -12.71
N ASP A 182 -14.72 -13.94 -13.80
CA ASP A 182 -14.91 -13.43 -15.15
C ASP A 182 -16.36 -13.02 -15.44
N THR A 183 -17.35 -13.65 -14.78
CA THR A 183 -18.77 -13.28 -14.93
C THR A 183 -19.02 -11.89 -14.38
N TRP A 184 -18.42 -11.59 -13.22
CA TRP A 184 -18.43 -10.24 -12.66
C TRP A 184 -17.75 -9.23 -13.59
N LEU A 185 -16.58 -9.59 -14.14
CA LEU A 185 -15.83 -8.69 -15.04
C LEU A 185 -16.64 -8.33 -16.29
N GLU A 186 -17.25 -9.31 -16.95
CA GLU A 186 -18.08 -9.06 -18.13
C GLU A 186 -19.29 -8.15 -17.79
N SER A 187 -19.91 -8.37 -16.64
CA SER A 187 -20.99 -7.53 -16.14
C SER A 187 -20.51 -6.08 -15.86
N ALA A 188 -19.36 -5.94 -15.22
CA ALA A 188 -18.76 -4.64 -14.90
C ALA A 188 -18.25 -3.89 -16.15
N VAL A 189 -17.79 -4.61 -17.18
CA VAL A 189 -17.44 -4.01 -18.49
C VAL A 189 -18.69 -3.50 -19.21
N ALA A 190 -19.79 -4.24 -19.12
CA ALA A 190 -21.07 -3.82 -19.72
C ALA A 190 -21.69 -2.62 -18.99
N ASP A 191 -21.63 -2.59 -17.66
CA ASP A 191 -22.03 -1.47 -16.82
C ASP A 191 -21.02 -1.26 -15.67
N PRO A 192 -20.15 -0.25 -15.75
CA PRO A 192 -19.16 0.03 -14.69
C PRO A 192 -19.76 0.29 -13.30
N ARG A 193 -21.07 0.55 -13.19
CA ARG A 193 -21.76 0.68 -11.89
C ARG A 193 -21.79 -0.62 -11.09
N VAL A 194 -21.66 -1.77 -11.73
CA VAL A 194 -21.52 -3.07 -11.06
C VAL A 194 -20.31 -3.06 -10.14
N ALA A 195 -19.21 -2.37 -10.50
CA ALA A 195 -17.99 -2.31 -9.70
C ALA A 195 -18.08 -1.36 -8.49
N ILE A 196 -19.21 -0.68 -8.26
CA ILE A 196 -19.46 0.08 -7.02
C ILE A 196 -19.33 -0.85 -5.81
N GLU A 197 -19.76 -2.11 -5.91
CA GLU A 197 -19.70 -3.10 -4.83
C GLU A 197 -18.28 -3.45 -4.35
N VAL A 198 -17.26 -3.22 -5.18
CA VAL A 198 -15.85 -3.45 -4.85
C VAL A 198 -15.08 -2.17 -4.55
N THR A 199 -15.76 -1.02 -4.60
CA THR A 199 -15.19 0.28 -4.28
C THR A 199 -15.26 0.52 -2.77
N PRO A 200 -14.13 0.69 -2.07
CA PRO A 200 -14.12 0.71 -0.61
C PRO A 200 -14.89 1.89 -0.01
N TRP A 201 -14.89 3.04 -0.67
CA TRP A 201 -15.60 4.24 -0.20
C TRP A 201 -16.29 4.95 -1.36
N TRP A 202 -17.53 4.55 -1.65
CA TRP A 202 -18.33 5.16 -2.71
C TRP A 202 -19.00 6.45 -2.26
N SER A 203 -19.75 6.40 -1.15
CA SER A 203 -20.36 7.58 -0.55
C SER A 203 -19.35 8.32 0.32
N ASP A 204 -19.55 9.59 0.58
CA ASP A 204 -18.73 10.37 1.52
C ASP A 204 -19.20 10.26 2.99
N ALA A 205 -20.11 9.33 3.27
CA ALA A 205 -20.53 8.99 4.62
C ALA A 205 -19.55 8.00 5.26
N THR A 206 -19.36 8.13 6.57
CA THR A 206 -18.62 7.19 7.43
C THR A 206 -19.62 6.31 8.19
N ASP A 207 -20.49 5.62 7.43
CA ASP A 207 -21.56 4.75 7.93
C ASP A 207 -21.04 3.31 8.23
N SER A 208 -21.95 2.42 8.59
CA SER A 208 -21.66 1.01 8.89
C SER A 208 -21.04 0.29 7.67
N GLN A 209 -21.52 0.58 6.46
CA GLN A 209 -20.97 0.01 5.22
C GLN A 209 -19.53 0.46 4.97
N TYR A 210 -19.22 1.75 5.19
CA TYR A 210 -17.85 2.27 5.11
C TYR A 210 -16.93 1.57 6.12
N LEU A 211 -17.37 1.43 7.37
CA LEU A 211 -16.58 0.76 8.42
C LEU A 211 -16.30 -0.70 8.07
N LEU A 212 -17.31 -1.42 7.57
CA LEU A 212 -17.16 -2.79 7.09
C LEU A 212 -16.18 -2.88 5.90
N ASN A 213 -16.36 -2.02 4.90
CA ASN A 213 -15.49 -2.02 3.71
C ASN A 213 -14.03 -1.69 4.07
N ARG A 214 -13.82 -0.76 5.00
CA ARG A 214 -12.47 -0.42 5.48
C ARG A 214 -11.83 -1.60 6.21
N ALA A 215 -12.58 -2.30 7.07
CA ALA A 215 -12.10 -3.52 7.72
C ALA A 215 -11.79 -4.63 6.71
N LEU A 216 -12.65 -4.85 5.72
CA LEU A 216 -12.43 -5.81 4.65
C LEU A 216 -11.18 -5.46 3.82
N ALA A 217 -10.96 -4.18 3.49
CA ALA A 217 -9.75 -3.74 2.79
C ALA A 217 -8.47 -4.08 3.59
N LEU A 218 -8.46 -3.84 4.90
CA LEU A 218 -7.36 -4.25 5.78
C LEU A 218 -7.15 -5.77 5.77
N MET A 219 -8.23 -6.54 5.92
CA MET A 219 -8.20 -7.99 5.94
C MET A 219 -7.67 -8.57 4.61
N TRP A 220 -8.16 -8.07 3.48
CA TRP A 220 -7.75 -8.57 2.17
C TRP A 220 -6.30 -8.20 1.82
N LEU A 221 -5.87 -6.97 2.14
CA LEU A 221 -4.61 -6.41 1.63
C LEU A 221 -3.45 -6.51 2.63
N GLN A 222 -3.72 -6.37 3.94
CA GLN A 222 -2.66 -6.10 4.93
C GLN A 222 -2.50 -7.15 6.02
N VAL A 223 -3.59 -7.79 6.49
CA VAL A 223 -3.51 -8.81 7.55
C VAL A 223 -2.65 -9.99 7.11
N ARG A 224 -1.68 -10.38 7.97
CA ARG A 224 -0.73 -11.48 7.70
C ARG A 224 -1.24 -12.87 8.08
N TRP A 225 -2.43 -12.97 8.64
CA TRP A 225 -3.13 -14.20 9.04
C TRP A 225 -2.31 -15.11 9.95
N ARG A 226 -1.56 -14.52 10.85
CA ARG A 226 -0.79 -15.13 11.92
C ARG A 226 -0.76 -14.21 13.15
N LYS A 227 -0.21 -14.70 14.26
CA LYS A 227 0.07 -13.86 15.42
C LYS A 227 1.06 -12.75 15.05
N PRO A 228 0.87 -11.52 15.57
CA PRO A 228 1.79 -10.42 15.37
C PRO A 228 3.24 -10.80 15.69
N ALA A 229 4.17 -10.40 14.85
CA ALA A 229 5.59 -10.68 15.00
C ALA A 229 6.47 -9.41 14.96
N VAL A 230 5.93 -8.29 14.45
CA VAL A 230 6.60 -6.99 14.40
C VAL A 230 5.65 -5.89 14.85
N ASP A 231 6.22 -4.72 15.16
CA ASP A 231 5.47 -3.51 15.54
C ASP A 231 4.46 -3.13 14.44
N GLY A 232 3.27 -2.70 14.87
CA GLY A 232 2.18 -2.28 13.99
C GLY A 232 1.23 -3.41 13.56
N GLU A 233 1.62 -4.68 13.66
CA GLU A 233 0.73 -5.79 13.28
C GLU A 233 -0.38 -6.03 14.32
N ALA A 234 -0.11 -5.82 15.61
CA ALA A 234 -1.11 -5.93 16.66
C ALA A 234 -2.16 -4.83 16.51
N GLU A 235 -1.71 -3.61 16.32
CA GLU A 235 -2.55 -2.42 16.11
C GLU A 235 -3.43 -2.57 14.86
N LEU A 236 -2.91 -3.21 13.80
CA LEU A 236 -3.70 -3.52 12.59
C LEU A 236 -4.86 -4.47 12.90
N LEU A 237 -4.61 -5.55 13.67
CA LEU A 237 -5.67 -6.48 14.06
C LEU A 237 -6.69 -5.82 15.00
N GLU A 238 -6.23 -4.97 15.91
CA GLU A 238 -7.10 -4.17 16.79
C GLU A 238 -7.95 -3.17 15.99
N GLU A 239 -7.38 -2.52 14.95
CA GLU A 239 -8.12 -1.63 14.05
C GLU A 239 -9.24 -2.39 13.34
N VAL A 240 -8.95 -3.58 12.78
CA VAL A 240 -9.96 -4.42 12.13
C VAL A 240 -11.10 -4.76 13.10
N HIS A 241 -10.75 -5.26 14.31
CA HIS A 241 -11.74 -5.60 15.32
C HIS A 241 -12.59 -4.39 15.72
N ARG A 242 -11.97 -3.24 15.94
CA ARG A 242 -12.63 -1.99 16.32
C ARG A 242 -13.61 -1.49 15.24
N LEU A 243 -13.21 -1.52 13.96
CA LEU A 243 -14.07 -1.11 12.84
C LEU A 243 -15.32 -2.00 12.74
N LEU A 244 -15.15 -3.32 12.79
CA LEU A 244 -16.27 -4.26 12.73
C LEU A 244 -17.17 -4.15 13.99
N SER A 245 -16.56 -3.96 15.18
CA SER A 245 -17.29 -3.75 16.44
C SER A 245 -18.11 -2.46 16.45
N LYS A 246 -17.70 -1.43 15.72
CA LYS A 246 -18.48 -0.21 15.53
C LYS A 246 -19.60 -0.37 14.50
N ALA A 247 -19.35 -1.10 13.41
CA ALA A 247 -20.33 -1.30 12.32
C ALA A 247 -21.49 -2.18 12.77
N TYR A 248 -21.18 -3.31 13.42
CA TYR A 248 -22.16 -4.36 13.74
C TYR A 248 -23.38 -3.90 14.55
N PRO A 249 -23.27 -3.11 15.63
CA PRO A 249 -24.45 -2.64 16.39
C PRO A 249 -25.33 -1.67 15.59
N ILE A 250 -24.77 -0.97 14.57
CA ILE A 250 -25.51 -0.01 13.74
C ILE A 250 -26.34 -0.77 12.71
N GLU A 251 -25.75 -1.80 12.07
CA GLU A 251 -26.37 -2.56 10.98
C GLU A 251 -25.98 -4.04 11.06
N PRO A 252 -26.64 -4.83 11.89
CA PRO A 252 -26.29 -6.24 12.14
C PRO A 252 -26.43 -7.17 10.92
N ASP A 253 -27.22 -6.76 9.92
CA ASP A 253 -27.56 -7.57 8.75
C ASP A 253 -26.54 -7.46 7.60
N LEU A 254 -25.49 -6.61 7.74
CA LEU A 254 -24.40 -6.57 6.78
C LEU A 254 -23.64 -7.91 6.72
N PRO A 255 -23.01 -8.24 5.57
CA PRO A 255 -22.30 -9.51 5.38
C PRO A 255 -20.95 -9.52 6.09
N TYR A 256 -20.97 -9.60 7.42
CA TYR A 256 -19.73 -9.64 8.23
C TYR A 256 -18.95 -10.93 7.98
N PRO A 257 -17.61 -10.86 7.87
CA PRO A 257 -16.74 -12.00 7.63
C PRO A 257 -16.45 -12.76 8.93
N TRP A 258 -17.46 -13.42 9.53
CA TRP A 258 -17.40 -14.00 10.88
C TRP A 258 -16.20 -14.92 11.12
N HIS A 259 -15.85 -15.80 10.17
CA HIS A 259 -14.70 -16.69 10.29
C HIS A 259 -13.39 -15.91 10.35
N ALA A 260 -13.20 -14.98 9.42
CA ALA A 260 -12.00 -14.15 9.37
C ALA A 260 -11.92 -13.18 10.58
N TRP A 261 -13.06 -12.66 11.05
CA TRP A 261 -13.09 -11.84 12.25
C TRP A 261 -12.73 -12.64 13.50
N ALA A 262 -13.19 -13.90 13.62
CA ALA A 262 -12.79 -14.79 14.71
C ALA A 262 -11.29 -15.11 14.69
N GLU A 263 -10.68 -15.29 13.52
CA GLU A 263 -9.21 -15.42 13.40
C GLU A 263 -8.47 -14.16 13.84
N VAL A 264 -8.93 -12.97 13.44
CA VAL A 264 -8.38 -11.68 13.91
C VAL A 264 -8.42 -11.59 15.44
N VAL A 265 -9.55 -11.92 16.06
CA VAL A 265 -9.70 -11.97 17.52
C VAL A 265 -8.72 -12.98 18.15
N ALA A 266 -8.59 -14.16 17.55
CA ALA A 266 -7.68 -15.19 18.06
C ALA A 266 -6.20 -14.79 17.97
N TYR A 267 -5.80 -14.10 16.88
CA TYR A 267 -4.42 -13.65 16.69
C TYR A 267 -4.08 -12.42 17.55
N SER A 268 -5.02 -11.49 17.74
CA SER A 268 -4.82 -10.28 18.57
C SER A 268 -4.89 -10.58 20.07
N GLY A 269 -5.54 -11.67 20.48
CA GLY A 269 -5.77 -11.98 21.88
C GLY A 269 -6.80 -11.09 22.59
N ILE A 270 -7.67 -10.38 21.82
CA ILE A 270 -8.72 -9.54 22.37
C ILE A 270 -9.79 -10.39 23.08
N GLU A 271 -10.14 -10.01 24.32
CA GLU A 271 -11.10 -10.75 25.19
C GLU A 271 -12.25 -9.83 25.65
N ASP A 272 -12.87 -9.07 24.78
CA ASP A 272 -14.01 -8.21 25.11
C ASP A 272 -15.38 -8.90 24.88
N GLY A 273 -16.46 -8.12 25.06
CA GLY A 273 -17.82 -8.60 24.84
C GLY A 273 -18.10 -8.95 23.38
N MET A 274 -17.56 -8.18 22.44
CA MET A 274 -17.74 -8.40 21.02
C MET A 274 -16.94 -9.63 20.55
N ALA A 275 -15.71 -9.82 21.05
CA ALA A 275 -14.91 -11.01 20.74
C ALA A 275 -15.64 -12.31 21.11
N ARG A 276 -16.32 -12.34 22.29
CA ARG A 276 -17.15 -13.50 22.69
C ARG A 276 -18.34 -13.71 21.75
N GLN A 277 -18.99 -12.65 21.29
CA GLN A 277 -20.09 -12.70 20.35
C GLN A 277 -19.63 -13.21 18.97
N VAL A 278 -18.49 -12.72 18.48
CA VAL A 278 -17.85 -13.15 17.23
C VAL A 278 -17.55 -14.64 17.26
N ASN A 279 -16.94 -15.14 18.34
CA ASN A 279 -16.63 -16.56 18.50
C ASN A 279 -17.90 -17.40 18.53
N ALA A 280 -18.96 -16.95 19.21
CA ALA A 280 -20.24 -17.65 19.24
C ALA A 280 -20.92 -17.69 17.84
N ARG A 281 -20.89 -16.57 17.12
CA ARG A 281 -21.42 -16.51 15.74
C ARG A 281 -20.62 -17.40 14.78
N ASN A 282 -19.31 -17.36 14.87
CA ASN A 282 -18.44 -18.19 14.02
C ASN A 282 -18.75 -19.69 14.09
N LEU A 283 -19.19 -20.19 15.26
CA LEU A 283 -19.60 -21.58 15.43
C LEU A 283 -20.91 -21.93 14.72
N LEU A 284 -21.72 -20.94 14.38
CA LEU A 284 -23.04 -21.10 13.74
C LEU A 284 -23.00 -20.89 12.23
N GLU A 285 -21.97 -20.23 11.73
CA GLU A 285 -21.83 -19.90 10.30
C GLU A 285 -21.32 -21.09 9.49
N ALA A 286 -21.85 -21.24 8.28
CA ALA A 286 -21.33 -22.22 7.33
C ALA A 286 -19.91 -21.85 6.89
N PRO A 287 -19.04 -22.84 6.61
CA PRO A 287 -17.71 -22.57 6.04
C PRO A 287 -17.80 -21.78 4.75
N VAL A 288 -16.99 -20.72 4.65
CA VAL A 288 -16.87 -19.87 3.45
C VAL A 288 -15.41 -19.81 3.00
N ALA A 289 -15.17 -19.34 1.78
CA ALA A 289 -13.83 -19.10 1.31
C ALA A 289 -13.08 -18.14 2.25
N PRO A 290 -11.79 -18.41 2.57
CA PRO A 290 -11.03 -17.58 3.49
C PRO A 290 -10.82 -16.17 2.92
N VAL A 291 -10.89 -15.17 3.80
CA VAL A 291 -10.58 -13.77 3.48
C VAL A 291 -9.08 -13.56 3.59
N GLY A 292 -8.49 -12.80 2.65
CA GLY A 292 -7.11 -12.33 2.72
C GLY A 292 -6.20 -12.88 1.62
N TYR A 293 -5.65 -11.97 0.81
CA TYR A 293 -4.70 -12.32 -0.26
C TYR A 293 -3.35 -12.79 0.29
N ARG A 294 -2.99 -12.35 1.50
CA ARG A 294 -1.72 -12.69 2.13
C ARG A 294 -1.71 -14.07 2.83
N ARG A 295 -2.72 -14.86 2.59
CA ARG A 295 -2.68 -16.31 2.88
C ARG A 295 -1.84 -17.07 1.85
N ASP A 296 -1.72 -16.50 0.66
CA ASP A 296 -0.94 -17.01 -0.46
C ASP A 296 0.32 -16.14 -0.68
N PRO A 297 1.31 -16.61 -1.44
CA PRO A 297 2.44 -15.77 -1.83
C PRO A 297 2.00 -14.49 -2.55
N VAL A 298 2.75 -13.42 -2.33
CA VAL A 298 2.52 -12.13 -3.00
C VAL A 298 3.77 -11.65 -3.69
N THR A 299 3.63 -10.91 -4.79
CA THR A 299 4.76 -10.25 -5.44
C THR A 299 4.87 -8.83 -4.93
N ILE A 300 5.99 -8.48 -4.31
CA ILE A 300 6.32 -7.11 -3.95
C ILE A 300 7.09 -6.43 -5.08
N SER A 301 6.94 -5.11 -5.18
CA SER A 301 7.77 -4.30 -6.06
C SER A 301 8.46 -3.19 -5.27
N HIS A 302 9.77 -3.02 -5.49
CA HIS A 302 10.57 -1.96 -4.90
C HIS A 302 11.50 -1.37 -5.95
N GLU A 303 11.39 -0.06 -6.22
CA GLU A 303 12.23 0.69 -7.16
C GLU A 303 12.42 -0.01 -8.52
N GLY A 304 11.32 -0.55 -9.09
CA GLY A 304 11.32 -1.20 -10.41
C GLY A 304 11.81 -2.65 -10.42
N TRP A 305 12.05 -3.26 -9.26
CA TRP A 305 12.34 -4.68 -9.11
C TRP A 305 11.20 -5.40 -8.40
N ALA A 306 10.91 -6.63 -8.79
CA ALA A 306 9.82 -7.45 -8.25
C ALA A 306 10.33 -8.78 -7.72
N LEU A 307 9.72 -9.24 -6.62
CA LEU A 307 10.06 -10.48 -5.92
C LEU A 307 8.80 -11.12 -5.35
N GLU A 308 8.64 -12.44 -5.53
CA GLU A 308 7.59 -13.19 -4.87
C GLU A 308 8.03 -13.61 -3.46
N ILE A 309 7.18 -13.35 -2.47
CA ILE A 309 7.44 -13.66 -1.07
C ILE A 309 6.24 -14.38 -0.43
N PRO A 310 6.42 -15.16 0.66
CA PRO A 310 5.32 -15.64 1.47
C PRO A 310 4.44 -14.47 1.95
N GLY A 311 3.13 -14.59 1.78
CA GLY A 311 2.21 -13.50 2.11
C GLY A 311 2.19 -13.15 3.60
N GLU A 312 2.54 -14.10 4.46
CA GLU A 312 2.64 -13.92 5.92
C GLU A 312 3.87 -13.14 6.39
N TYR A 313 4.83 -12.83 5.50
CA TYR A 313 6.02 -12.08 5.90
C TYR A 313 5.65 -10.69 6.39
N ALA A 314 6.26 -10.31 7.50
CA ALA A 314 6.30 -8.92 7.94
C ALA A 314 7.10 -8.09 6.92
N GLU A 315 6.73 -6.84 6.75
CA GLU A 315 7.40 -5.94 5.80
C GLU A 315 7.69 -4.58 6.44
N ARG A 316 8.82 -4.01 6.06
CA ARG A 316 9.17 -2.62 6.31
C ARG A 316 9.69 -2.02 5.01
N ARG A 317 9.35 -0.77 4.75
CA ARG A 317 9.81 -0.05 3.57
C ARG A 317 10.36 1.31 3.99
N THR A 318 11.53 1.63 3.52
CA THR A 318 12.13 2.96 3.54
C THR A 318 12.31 3.46 2.11
N ASP A 319 12.83 4.67 1.94
CA ASP A 319 13.17 5.19 0.61
C ASP A 319 14.36 4.44 -0.02
N GLU A 320 15.22 3.81 0.80
CA GLU A 320 16.46 3.17 0.36
C GLU A 320 16.32 1.66 0.18
N GLU A 321 15.47 1.02 1.00
CA GLU A 321 15.36 -0.44 1.02
C GLU A 321 13.97 -0.93 1.40
N TRP A 322 13.66 -2.12 0.92
CA TRP A 322 12.55 -2.94 1.39
C TRP A 322 13.10 -4.10 2.20
N TRP A 323 12.47 -4.39 3.33
CA TRP A 323 12.76 -5.55 4.17
C TRP A 323 11.50 -6.39 4.34
N GLY A 324 11.66 -7.72 4.27
CA GLY A 324 10.61 -8.69 4.59
C GLY A 324 11.15 -9.87 5.37
N GLY A 325 10.35 -10.42 6.29
CA GLY A 325 10.83 -11.56 7.06
C GLY A 325 9.77 -12.30 7.87
N GLY A 326 10.07 -13.54 8.20
CA GLY A 326 9.26 -14.43 9.03
C GLY A 326 9.83 -15.85 9.08
N ALA A 327 9.48 -16.62 10.14
CA ALA A 327 9.85 -18.02 10.30
C ALA A 327 11.36 -18.32 10.13
N GLY A 328 12.24 -17.52 10.73
CA GLY A 328 13.70 -17.71 10.65
C GLY A 328 14.33 -17.29 9.33
N ARG A 329 13.60 -16.54 8.49
CA ARG A 329 14.06 -16.05 7.17
C ARG A 329 13.87 -14.55 7.07
N SER A 330 14.80 -13.84 6.44
CA SER A 330 14.61 -12.44 6.09
C SER A 330 15.23 -12.10 4.75
N ILE A 331 14.71 -11.03 4.14
CA ILE A 331 15.11 -10.53 2.84
C ILE A 331 15.26 -9.01 2.97
N THR A 332 16.38 -8.47 2.50
CA THR A 332 16.54 -7.02 2.28
C THR A 332 16.76 -6.80 0.80
N LEU A 333 16.03 -5.89 0.19
CA LEU A 333 16.15 -5.51 -1.21
C LEU A 333 16.37 -4.00 -1.32
N ALA A 334 17.49 -3.63 -1.93
CA ALA A 334 17.80 -2.25 -2.32
C ALA A 334 17.99 -2.18 -3.83
N ALA A 335 17.51 -1.12 -4.46
CA ALA A 335 17.65 -0.92 -5.89
C ALA A 335 18.26 0.44 -6.20
N THR A 336 18.87 0.56 -7.38
CA THR A 336 19.52 1.79 -7.82
C THR A 336 19.37 1.99 -9.31
N ASP A 337 19.14 3.24 -9.70
CA ASP A 337 19.29 3.66 -11.09
C ASP A 337 20.80 3.71 -11.43
N THR A 338 21.21 3.01 -12.47
CA THR A 338 22.60 2.96 -12.92
C THR A 338 22.84 3.83 -14.17
N GLY A 339 21.84 4.60 -14.60
CA GLY A 339 21.90 5.46 -15.78
C GLY A 339 22.23 4.65 -17.05
N ASP A 340 23.24 5.08 -17.79
CA ASP A 340 23.67 4.42 -19.04
C ASP A 340 24.60 3.20 -18.83
N MET A 341 24.81 2.77 -17.58
CA MET A 341 25.69 1.64 -17.28
C MET A 341 25.08 0.32 -17.75
N SER A 342 25.88 -0.52 -18.42
CA SER A 342 25.44 -1.87 -18.77
C SER A 342 25.34 -2.74 -17.51
N ALA A 343 24.47 -3.75 -17.56
CA ALA A 343 24.29 -4.70 -16.48
C ALA A 343 25.61 -5.39 -16.06
N GLN A 344 26.43 -5.79 -17.04
CA GLN A 344 27.75 -6.38 -16.78
C GLN A 344 28.74 -5.42 -16.10
N ALA A 345 28.73 -4.13 -16.53
CA ALA A 345 29.59 -3.12 -15.93
C ALA A 345 29.21 -2.87 -14.45
N PHE A 346 27.91 -2.79 -14.17
CA PHE A 346 27.42 -2.69 -12.79
C PHE A 346 27.86 -3.89 -11.95
N LEU A 347 27.63 -5.13 -12.41
CA LEU A 347 28.05 -6.33 -11.69
C LEU A 347 29.57 -6.43 -11.51
N ALA A 348 30.36 -5.93 -12.45
CA ALA A 348 31.82 -5.87 -12.30
C ALA A 348 32.22 -4.90 -11.18
N GLN A 349 31.49 -3.78 -11.03
CA GLN A 349 31.74 -2.78 -10.01
C GLN A 349 31.36 -3.27 -8.59
N VAL A 350 30.11 -3.79 -8.41
CA VAL A 350 29.58 -4.16 -7.10
C VAL A 350 29.89 -5.60 -6.71
N GLY A 351 30.03 -6.50 -7.66
CA GLY A 351 30.26 -7.94 -7.46
C GLY A 351 31.73 -8.33 -7.26
N GLY A 352 32.67 -7.37 -7.23
CA GLY A 352 34.11 -7.65 -7.03
C GLY A 352 34.41 -8.31 -5.69
N ASP A 353 33.69 -7.93 -4.65
CA ASP A 353 33.85 -8.43 -3.27
C ASP A 353 33.26 -9.84 -3.05
N LEU A 354 32.46 -10.35 -3.98
CA LEU A 354 31.90 -11.70 -3.88
C LEU A 354 32.94 -12.83 -4.11
N GLY A 355 34.11 -12.48 -4.67
CA GLY A 355 35.20 -13.43 -4.90
C GLY A 355 35.02 -14.27 -6.19
N ARG A 356 35.97 -15.21 -6.41
CA ARG A 356 36.02 -16.05 -7.61
C ARG A 356 34.99 -17.19 -7.63
N GLU A 357 34.47 -17.57 -6.49
CA GLU A 357 33.47 -18.64 -6.33
C GLU A 357 32.03 -18.14 -6.37
N ALA A 358 31.83 -16.89 -6.77
CA ALA A 358 30.49 -16.32 -6.87
C ALA A 358 29.63 -17.10 -7.88
N LEU A 359 28.43 -17.42 -7.47
CA LEU A 359 27.38 -17.98 -8.34
C LEU A 359 26.99 -16.94 -9.37
N THR A 360 26.68 -17.39 -10.59
CA THR A 360 26.20 -16.52 -11.68
C THR A 360 24.84 -16.97 -12.14
N HIS A 361 24.03 -16.01 -12.57
CA HIS A 361 22.70 -16.24 -13.11
C HIS A 361 22.47 -15.34 -14.32
N GLN A 362 21.76 -15.86 -15.31
CA GLN A 362 21.29 -15.09 -16.46
C GLN A 362 19.94 -15.62 -16.92
N GLU A 363 18.94 -14.76 -16.91
CA GLU A 363 17.60 -15.05 -17.42
C GLU A 363 17.06 -13.84 -18.20
N GLY A 364 16.84 -14.04 -19.52
CA GLY A 364 16.49 -12.93 -20.39
C GLY A 364 17.50 -11.78 -20.32
N PRO A 365 17.06 -10.55 -19.99
CA PRO A 365 17.94 -9.39 -19.82
C PRO A 365 18.62 -9.31 -18.46
N VAL A 366 18.17 -10.10 -17.47
CA VAL A 366 18.68 -10.09 -16.11
C VAL A 366 19.97 -10.89 -16.02
N VAL A 367 21.00 -10.28 -15.47
CA VAL A 367 22.25 -10.95 -15.11
C VAL A 367 22.48 -10.76 -13.62
N GLY A 368 23.07 -11.78 -12.97
CA GLY A 368 23.27 -11.72 -11.52
C GLY A 368 24.52 -12.44 -11.06
N ARG A 369 25.01 -12.02 -9.89
CA ARG A 369 26.10 -12.67 -9.12
C ARG A 369 25.71 -12.73 -7.66
N ALA A 370 25.95 -13.86 -7.00
CA ALA A 370 25.67 -14.03 -5.59
C ALA A 370 26.73 -14.89 -4.91
N ARG A 371 26.78 -14.81 -3.59
CA ARG A 371 27.59 -15.68 -2.73
C ARG A 371 26.73 -16.11 -1.54
N ILE A 372 26.88 -17.39 -1.16
CA ILE A 372 26.31 -17.92 0.08
C ILE A 372 27.44 -18.10 1.09
N THR A 373 27.24 -17.62 2.29
CA THR A 373 28.15 -17.71 3.42
C THR A 373 27.41 -18.15 4.68
N SER A 374 28.11 -18.55 5.71
CA SER A 374 27.56 -18.73 7.06
C SER A 374 28.11 -17.64 7.96
N ASP A 375 27.25 -16.98 8.72
CA ASP A 375 27.61 -16.02 9.75
C ASP A 375 27.34 -16.63 11.13
N GLU A 376 28.38 -16.73 11.95
CA GLU A 376 28.33 -17.26 13.32
C GLU A 376 28.52 -16.16 14.39
N SER A 377 28.47 -14.88 13.98
CA SER A 377 28.79 -13.76 14.89
C SER A 377 27.80 -13.62 16.07
N SER A 378 26.58 -14.15 15.94
CA SER A 378 25.56 -14.17 17.00
C SER A 378 25.60 -15.43 17.90
N GLY A 379 26.50 -16.36 17.66
CA GLY A 379 26.57 -17.68 18.36
C GLY A 379 25.57 -18.71 17.82
N VAL A 380 24.78 -18.34 16.80
CA VAL A 380 23.94 -19.25 16.01
C VAL A 380 24.42 -19.13 14.57
N ALA A 381 24.62 -20.25 13.90
CA ALA A 381 24.99 -20.23 12.48
C ALA A 381 23.78 -19.76 11.65
N VAL A 382 23.93 -18.66 10.95
CA VAL A 382 22.92 -18.10 10.05
C VAL A 382 23.45 -18.16 8.63
N GLY A 383 22.71 -18.77 7.73
CA GLY A 383 23.02 -18.72 6.29
C GLY A 383 22.73 -17.32 5.73
N VAL A 384 23.64 -16.80 4.92
CA VAL A 384 23.52 -15.47 4.28
C VAL A 384 23.81 -15.63 2.79
N LEU A 385 22.84 -15.22 1.97
CA LEU A 385 23.04 -14.99 0.53
C LEU A 385 23.16 -13.49 0.30
N ASP A 386 24.32 -13.03 -0.17
CA ASP A 386 24.53 -11.70 -0.72
C ASP A 386 24.50 -11.80 -2.26
N GLY A 387 23.53 -11.13 -2.89
CA GLY A 387 23.32 -11.19 -4.33
C GLY A 387 23.14 -9.80 -4.96
N PHE A 388 23.56 -9.70 -6.20
CA PHE A 388 23.32 -8.55 -7.06
C PHE A 388 22.66 -9.03 -8.34
N SER A 389 21.68 -8.29 -8.83
CA SER A 389 21.05 -8.51 -10.14
C SER A 389 20.99 -7.19 -10.90
N ALA A 390 21.09 -7.25 -12.23
CA ALA A 390 21.09 -6.04 -13.04
C ALA A 390 20.45 -6.28 -14.40
N VAL A 391 19.84 -5.21 -14.91
CA VAL A 391 19.52 -4.99 -16.30
C VAL A 391 20.21 -3.68 -16.75
N ASN A 392 20.22 -3.36 -18.03
CA ASN A 392 20.78 -2.07 -18.49
C ASN A 392 19.97 -0.92 -17.86
N GLY A 393 20.66 -0.01 -17.18
CA GLY A 393 20.07 1.16 -16.54
C GLY A 393 19.54 0.92 -15.12
N SER A 394 19.53 -0.32 -14.61
CA SER A 394 19.02 -0.59 -13.25
C SER A 394 19.75 -1.76 -12.58
N GLY A 395 20.03 -1.61 -11.30
CA GLY A 395 20.66 -2.64 -10.47
C GLY A 395 19.91 -2.86 -9.16
N ALA A 396 20.00 -4.07 -8.62
CA ALA A 396 19.46 -4.43 -7.32
C ALA A 396 20.49 -5.20 -6.50
N ALA A 397 20.54 -4.91 -5.20
CA ALA A 397 21.23 -5.69 -4.19
C ALA A 397 20.20 -6.41 -3.32
N ILE A 398 20.40 -7.70 -3.11
CA ILE A 398 19.54 -8.49 -2.24
C ILE A 398 20.39 -9.22 -1.20
N ARG A 399 19.96 -9.14 0.06
CA ARG A 399 20.51 -9.96 1.14
C ARG A 399 19.39 -10.85 1.66
N ILE A 400 19.64 -12.16 1.71
CA ILE A 400 18.71 -13.16 2.25
C ILE A 400 19.39 -13.85 3.40
N THR A 401 18.74 -13.88 4.57
CA THR A 401 19.24 -14.63 5.74
C THR A 401 18.28 -15.76 6.08
N PHE A 402 18.82 -16.86 6.59
CA PHE A 402 18.03 -18.04 6.98
C PHE A 402 18.74 -18.82 8.11
N ASP A 403 17.93 -19.28 9.07
CA ASP A 403 18.43 -20.00 10.25
C ASP A 403 18.62 -21.50 9.95
N ASP A 404 17.84 -22.09 9.02
CA ASP A 404 17.96 -23.47 8.62
C ASP A 404 18.96 -23.64 7.48
N PRO A 405 20.04 -24.39 7.67
CA PRO A 405 21.01 -24.64 6.59
C PRO A 405 20.40 -25.25 5.32
N GLU A 406 19.27 -25.96 5.41
CA GLU A 406 18.60 -26.55 4.24
C GLU A 406 17.93 -25.49 3.35
N ASP A 407 17.75 -24.25 3.84
CA ASP A 407 17.12 -23.15 3.12
C ASP A 407 18.03 -22.48 2.07
N TRP A 408 19.27 -22.95 1.92
CA TRP A 408 20.18 -22.38 0.89
C TRP A 408 19.59 -22.43 -0.53
N GLN A 409 18.87 -23.52 -0.86
CA GLN A 409 18.26 -23.68 -2.18
C GLN A 409 17.10 -22.69 -2.35
N TRP A 410 16.27 -22.52 -1.32
CA TRP A 410 15.22 -21.50 -1.31
C TRP A 410 15.78 -20.08 -1.51
N ALA A 411 16.84 -19.73 -0.80
CA ALA A 411 17.48 -18.42 -0.94
C ALA A 411 18.03 -18.20 -2.36
N LEU A 412 18.60 -19.23 -2.95
CA LEU A 412 19.13 -19.20 -4.31
C LEU A 412 18.02 -19.02 -5.35
N ASP A 413 16.92 -19.77 -5.22
CA ASP A 413 15.78 -19.70 -6.14
C ASP A 413 15.07 -18.36 -6.01
N LEU A 414 14.96 -17.83 -4.79
CA LEU A 414 14.40 -16.51 -4.52
C LEU A 414 15.25 -15.40 -5.19
N TRP A 415 16.57 -15.42 -5.02
CA TRP A 415 17.46 -14.46 -5.69
C TRP A 415 17.33 -14.53 -7.21
N ARG A 416 17.23 -15.74 -7.79
CA ARG A 416 17.09 -15.96 -9.24
C ARG A 416 15.75 -15.45 -9.77
N SER A 417 14.71 -15.47 -8.95
CA SER A 417 13.37 -14.99 -9.33
C SER A 417 13.25 -13.46 -9.36
N LEU A 418 14.27 -12.73 -8.85
CA LEU A 418 14.27 -11.27 -8.86
C LEU A 418 14.30 -10.74 -10.29
N ALA A 419 13.28 -10.01 -10.68
CA ALA A 419 13.06 -9.54 -12.04
C ALA A 419 12.66 -8.06 -12.06
N PRO A 420 12.83 -7.34 -13.18
CA PRO A 420 12.22 -6.03 -13.40
C PRO A 420 10.70 -6.12 -13.26
N GLY A 421 10.11 -5.17 -12.45
CA GLY A 421 8.70 -5.16 -12.05
C GLY A 421 7.76 -4.43 -13.00
#